data_342590b45fe44a2a20b44e9ce1bddbee
#
_entry.id   342590b45fe44a2a20b44e9ce1bddbee
#
_cell.length_a   1.000
_cell.length_b   1.000
_cell.length_c   1.000
_cell.angle_alpha   90.00
_cell.angle_beta   90.00
_cell.angle_gamma   90.00
#
_symmetry.space_group_name_H-M   'P 1'
#
loop_
_entity.id
_entity.type
_entity.pdbx_description
1 polymer ?
#
loop_
_entity_poly.entity_id
_entity_poly.type
_entity_poly.pdbx_seq_one_letter_code
_entity_poly.pdbx_strand_id
1 'polypeptide(L)'
;MSKAVSIAKEQVSAVIEAAMKKAMAAGMLPEAELPAFTVERPADRSHGDFATNAAMASARAFRMAPPKIAAAIMENLDLNGTYFVKAETAGPGFMNFFLGSAFYSDVLTEVLTKDSAYGRSDYGNHRKVMVEFVSANPTGPMHMGNARGGALGDCLASVLDAAGYDVWREFYVNDAGNQLDKFGLSLSIRYQQLFAENPPELPEDSYHGEDILDLAKEYAKEHGDELMHVTEEERRKALVGFGLPKNIAKMKADMEKYRVHYDRWFLESDLHKDGEVMAVVDYLRDRGLTYEKDGAVWYKATEFGGEKDEVLVRANGNPTYFTADIAYHKNKFDRGFDLLIDIWGSDHHGHVARMKGAMNAIGQSADKLDIILMQFVRLMRDGQPVRMSKRTGKAIQLGDLLDEVPVDSARFLFNMREANSLLDFDLDLAVQQDSQNPVYYVQYAHARICSILRALEAEGVTPRNCTAEELALLTAPEELELIQHIASYTDEIIGAAKDYDPVRITRYVIELATKFHKFYNACRVKGEEESLMQARLTLCRATATVIRNVLTMFNITVPTSM
;
A
#
# COMPACT_ATOMS: atom_id res chain seq x y z
N MET A 1 -9.28 15.07 -0.26
CA MET A 1 -10.71 15.03 0.19
C MET A 1 -11.62 14.93 -1.02
N SER A 2 -12.78 14.26 -0.91
CA SER A 2 -13.82 14.39 -1.93
C SER A 2 -14.24 15.86 -2.04
N LYS A 3 -14.70 16.27 -3.23
CA LYS A 3 -15.09 17.66 -3.46
C LYS A 3 -16.16 18.12 -2.48
N ALA A 4 -17.20 17.29 -2.23
CA ALA A 4 -18.27 17.62 -1.29
C ALA A 4 -17.76 17.81 0.15
N VAL A 5 -16.83 16.96 0.61
CA VAL A 5 -16.23 17.09 1.97
C VAL A 5 -15.36 18.34 2.07
N SER A 6 -14.59 18.70 1.03
CA SER A 6 -13.80 19.93 1.00
C SER A 6 -14.68 21.15 1.10
N ILE A 7 -15.73 21.23 0.26
CA ILE A 7 -16.72 22.31 0.29
C ILE A 7 -17.37 22.40 1.68
N ALA A 8 -17.77 21.28 2.28
CA ALA A 8 -18.38 21.30 3.61
C ALA A 8 -17.46 21.92 4.67
N LYS A 9 -16.19 21.55 4.69
CA LYS A 9 -15.19 22.14 5.62
C LYS A 9 -14.99 23.63 5.38
N GLU A 10 -14.87 24.05 4.13
CA GLU A 10 -14.74 25.45 3.74
C GLU A 10 -15.96 26.25 4.15
N GLN A 11 -17.18 25.70 3.97
CA GLN A 11 -18.42 26.34 4.40
C GLN A 11 -18.47 26.55 5.91
N VAL A 12 -18.12 25.53 6.73
CA VAL A 12 -18.05 25.70 8.20
C VAL A 12 -17.09 26.84 8.56
N SER A 13 -15.90 26.86 7.98
CA SER A 13 -14.93 27.92 8.25
C SER A 13 -15.49 29.31 7.87
N ALA A 14 -16.08 29.42 6.68
CA ALA A 14 -16.60 30.69 6.18
C ALA A 14 -17.79 31.21 7.01
N VAL A 15 -18.75 30.35 7.37
CA VAL A 15 -19.91 30.78 8.18
C VAL A 15 -19.50 31.17 9.61
N ILE A 16 -18.52 30.48 10.20
CA ILE A 16 -17.99 30.83 11.53
C ILE A 16 -17.26 32.17 11.48
N GLU A 17 -16.39 32.41 10.50
CA GLU A 17 -15.70 33.69 10.35
C GLU A 17 -16.66 34.85 10.11
N ALA A 18 -17.68 34.65 9.26
CA ALA A 18 -18.72 35.63 9.01
C ALA A 18 -19.54 35.94 10.28
N ALA A 19 -19.91 34.90 11.05
CA ALA A 19 -20.63 35.05 12.30
C ALA A 19 -19.79 35.80 13.37
N MET A 20 -18.50 35.51 13.49
CA MET A 20 -17.59 36.24 14.36
C MET A 20 -17.51 37.72 13.99
N LYS A 21 -17.36 38.05 12.70
CA LYS A 21 -17.33 39.45 12.21
C LYS A 21 -18.63 40.16 12.49
N LYS A 22 -19.79 39.53 12.28
CA LYS A 22 -21.11 40.08 12.62
C LYS A 22 -21.24 40.32 14.14
N ALA A 23 -20.81 39.36 14.97
CA ALA A 23 -20.86 39.48 16.42
C ALA A 23 -19.95 40.60 16.95
N MET A 24 -18.76 40.84 16.35
CA MET A 24 -17.89 41.98 16.65
C MET A 24 -18.58 43.28 16.27
N ALA A 25 -19.14 43.40 15.07
CA ALA A 25 -19.85 44.58 14.62
C ALA A 25 -21.09 44.91 15.49
N ALA A 26 -21.74 43.90 16.05
CA ALA A 26 -22.85 44.03 16.99
C ALA A 26 -22.40 44.31 18.45
N GLY A 27 -21.11 44.38 18.73
CA GLY A 27 -20.57 44.59 20.08
C GLY A 27 -20.71 43.38 21.02
N MET A 28 -21.07 42.22 20.52
CA MET A 28 -21.17 40.96 21.28
C MET A 28 -19.81 40.31 21.55
N LEU A 29 -18.87 40.50 20.64
CA LEU A 29 -17.47 40.12 20.76
C LEU A 29 -16.58 41.35 20.67
N PRO A 30 -15.47 41.44 21.44
CA PRO A 30 -14.46 42.49 21.27
C PRO A 30 -13.87 42.46 19.87
N GLU A 31 -13.47 43.60 19.37
CA GLU A 31 -12.73 43.68 18.10
C GLU A 31 -11.34 43.04 18.26
N ALA A 32 -11.04 42.03 17.47
CA ALA A 32 -9.78 41.30 17.48
C ALA A 32 -9.51 40.63 16.14
N GLU A 33 -8.25 40.28 15.89
CA GLU A 33 -7.87 39.40 14.79
C GLU A 33 -8.40 37.99 15.03
N LEU A 34 -8.98 37.38 14.00
CA LEU A 34 -9.54 36.03 14.09
C LEU A 34 -8.39 35.01 14.13
N PRO A 35 -8.30 34.16 15.18
CA PRO A 35 -7.31 33.10 15.24
C PRO A 35 -7.66 31.95 14.31
N ALA A 36 -6.65 31.16 13.93
CA ALA A 36 -6.86 29.90 13.24
C ALA A 36 -7.60 28.91 14.14
N PHE A 37 -8.51 28.15 13.55
CA PHE A 37 -9.27 27.09 14.23
C PHE A 37 -9.37 25.86 13.34
N THR A 38 -9.79 24.72 13.90
CA THR A 38 -9.93 23.47 13.19
C THR A 38 -11.40 23.14 12.91
N VAL A 39 -11.62 22.45 11.78
CA VAL A 39 -12.90 21.83 11.42
C VAL A 39 -12.64 20.35 11.21
N GLU A 40 -13.28 19.52 12.02
CA GLU A 40 -13.04 18.08 12.07
C GLU A 40 -14.35 17.29 11.91
N ARG A 41 -14.26 16.01 11.57
CA ARG A 41 -15.38 15.07 11.63
C ARG A 41 -15.34 14.40 13.01
N PRO A 42 -16.35 14.55 13.86
CA PRO A 42 -16.39 13.88 15.16
C PRO A 42 -16.38 12.35 15.00
N ALA A 43 -15.71 11.66 15.91
CA ALA A 43 -15.75 10.20 15.97
C ALA A 43 -17.15 9.70 16.39
N ASP A 44 -17.83 10.42 17.31
CA ASP A 44 -19.19 10.14 17.73
C ASP A 44 -20.16 11.04 16.96
N ARG A 45 -21.05 10.42 16.19
CA ARG A 45 -22.05 11.09 15.35
C ARG A 45 -23.12 11.85 16.13
N SER A 46 -23.31 11.56 17.40
CA SER A 46 -24.19 12.38 18.25
C SER A 46 -23.70 13.83 18.35
N HIS A 47 -22.41 14.05 18.03
CA HIS A 47 -21.78 15.37 17.94
C HIS A 47 -21.84 15.99 16.52
N GLY A 48 -22.77 15.57 15.68
CA GLY A 48 -22.94 16.07 14.31
C GLY A 48 -21.98 15.44 13.30
N ASP A 49 -22.00 15.98 12.07
CA ASP A 49 -21.18 15.53 10.95
C ASP A 49 -19.84 16.25 10.86
N PHE A 50 -19.81 17.51 11.32
CA PHE A 50 -18.61 18.34 11.47
C PHE A 50 -18.64 19.07 12.80
N ALA A 51 -17.48 19.28 13.39
CA ALA A 51 -17.30 20.04 14.61
C ALA A 51 -16.15 21.03 14.47
N THR A 52 -16.23 22.16 15.20
CA THR A 52 -15.14 23.14 15.26
C THR A 52 -14.85 23.56 16.69
N ASN A 53 -13.58 23.83 16.96
CA ASN A 53 -13.08 24.40 18.21
C ASN A 53 -12.96 25.94 18.16
N ALA A 54 -13.58 26.62 17.19
CA ALA A 54 -13.39 28.03 16.91
C ALA A 54 -13.61 28.93 18.13
N ALA A 55 -14.63 28.68 18.97
CA ALA A 55 -14.84 29.47 20.18
C ALA A 55 -13.73 29.28 21.22
N MET A 56 -13.19 28.05 21.37
CA MET A 56 -12.08 27.78 22.28
C MET A 56 -10.78 28.41 21.77
N ALA A 57 -10.48 28.30 20.49
CA ALA A 57 -9.32 28.91 19.86
C ALA A 57 -9.34 30.45 20.01
N SER A 58 -10.53 31.05 20.01
CA SER A 58 -10.74 32.50 20.09
C SER A 58 -10.76 33.05 21.52
N ALA A 59 -10.78 32.20 22.55
CA ALA A 59 -10.93 32.64 23.96
C ALA A 59 -9.88 33.66 24.40
N ARG A 60 -8.63 33.50 23.97
CA ARG A 60 -7.53 34.41 24.28
C ARG A 60 -7.68 35.74 23.52
N ALA A 61 -8.03 35.71 22.26
CA ALA A 61 -8.18 36.92 21.42
C ALA A 61 -9.31 37.80 21.93
N PHE A 62 -10.48 37.23 22.21
CA PHE A 62 -11.64 37.92 22.73
C PHE A 62 -11.63 38.15 24.25
N ARG A 63 -10.70 37.54 24.99
CA ARG A 63 -10.67 37.56 26.47
C ARG A 63 -12.00 37.19 27.12
N MET A 64 -12.69 36.22 26.53
CA MET A 64 -14.00 35.73 26.94
C MET A 64 -14.00 34.22 27.12
N ALA A 65 -14.94 33.72 27.93
CA ALA A 65 -15.10 32.28 28.10
C ALA A 65 -15.65 31.63 26.79
N PRO A 66 -15.12 30.49 26.35
CA PRO A 66 -15.52 29.85 25.08
C PRO A 66 -17.04 29.62 24.92
N PRO A 67 -17.81 29.23 25.95
CA PRO A 67 -19.27 29.11 25.80
C PRO A 67 -19.97 30.42 25.46
N LYS A 68 -19.47 31.56 25.96
CA LYS A 68 -20.04 32.89 25.61
C LYS A 68 -19.70 33.29 24.19
N ILE A 69 -18.49 32.95 23.72
CA ILE A 69 -18.08 33.17 22.32
C ILE A 69 -18.94 32.30 21.40
N ALA A 70 -19.10 31.00 21.73
CA ALA A 70 -19.94 30.10 20.96
C ALA A 70 -21.38 30.60 20.87
N ALA A 71 -21.97 31.09 21.95
CA ALA A 71 -23.31 31.67 21.95
C ALA A 71 -23.40 32.90 21.01
N ALA A 72 -22.43 33.82 21.08
CA ALA A 72 -22.38 35.00 20.20
C ALA A 72 -22.23 34.61 18.72
N ILE A 73 -21.43 33.58 18.42
CA ILE A 73 -21.29 33.05 17.06
C ILE A 73 -22.63 32.45 16.60
N MET A 74 -23.25 31.61 17.42
CA MET A 74 -24.51 30.92 17.06
C MET A 74 -25.65 31.91 16.80
N GLU A 75 -25.73 33.02 17.55
CA GLU A 75 -26.75 34.06 17.35
C GLU A 75 -26.58 34.79 16.00
N ASN A 76 -25.37 34.83 15.45
CA ASN A 76 -25.05 35.51 14.19
C ASN A 76 -24.79 34.52 13.03
N LEU A 77 -25.00 33.21 13.26
CA LEU A 77 -24.73 32.18 12.30
C LEU A 77 -25.80 32.14 11.19
N ASP A 78 -25.36 32.10 9.95
CA ASP A 78 -26.24 31.94 8.77
C ASP A 78 -25.80 30.72 7.98
N LEU A 79 -26.65 29.71 7.91
CA LEU A 79 -26.41 28.45 7.19
C LEU A 79 -27.02 28.43 5.77
N ASN A 80 -27.67 29.51 5.33
CA ASN A 80 -28.30 29.56 4.01
C ASN A 80 -27.26 29.40 2.90
N GLY A 81 -27.58 28.57 1.92
CA GLY A 81 -26.67 28.28 0.79
C GLY A 81 -25.50 27.34 1.14
N THR A 82 -25.52 26.72 2.32
CA THR A 82 -24.54 25.71 2.72
C THR A 82 -25.13 24.30 2.70
N TYR A 83 -24.29 23.30 2.90
CA TYR A 83 -24.70 21.91 3.09
C TYR A 83 -25.37 21.65 4.46
N PHE A 84 -25.34 22.60 5.39
CA PHE A 84 -25.76 22.40 6.77
C PHE A 84 -27.18 22.91 7.02
N VAL A 85 -27.96 22.09 7.73
CA VAL A 85 -29.35 22.41 8.10
C VAL A 85 -29.50 22.77 9.57
N LYS A 86 -28.48 22.45 10.39
CA LYS A 86 -28.51 22.72 11.82
C LYS A 86 -27.07 22.90 12.34
N ALA A 87 -26.90 23.78 13.32
CA ALA A 87 -25.72 23.83 14.17
C ALA A 87 -26.17 23.88 15.63
N GLU A 88 -25.31 23.41 16.56
CA GLU A 88 -25.56 23.47 18.00
C GLU A 88 -24.23 23.56 18.77
N THR A 89 -24.27 24.15 19.96
CA THR A 89 -23.12 24.19 20.86
C THR A 89 -23.04 22.93 21.71
N ALA A 90 -21.80 22.46 21.97
CA ALA A 90 -21.55 21.30 22.81
C ALA A 90 -20.38 21.52 23.76
N GLY A 91 -20.51 21.00 24.98
CA GLY A 91 -19.45 21.02 25.97
C GLY A 91 -18.87 22.41 26.24
N PRO A 92 -17.53 22.54 26.33
CA PRO A 92 -16.86 23.78 26.72
C PRO A 92 -16.77 24.85 25.61
N GLY A 93 -17.52 24.71 24.50
CA GLY A 93 -17.51 25.67 23.40
C GLY A 93 -17.21 25.07 22.03
N PHE A 94 -17.40 23.77 21.84
CA PHE A 94 -17.49 23.17 20.53
C PHE A 94 -18.78 23.59 19.83
N MET A 95 -18.74 23.68 18.51
CA MET A 95 -19.93 23.88 17.68
C MET A 95 -20.01 22.74 16.66
N ASN A 96 -21.15 22.07 16.68
CA ASN A 96 -21.43 20.89 15.87
C ASN A 96 -22.39 21.26 14.74
N PHE A 97 -22.12 20.75 13.54
CA PHE A 97 -22.84 21.03 12.31
C PHE A 97 -23.43 19.74 11.74
N PHE A 98 -24.68 19.80 11.28
CA PHE A 98 -25.42 18.66 10.75
C PHE A 98 -25.72 18.88 9.27
N LEU A 99 -25.36 17.89 8.45
CA LEU A 99 -25.52 17.91 7.01
C LEU A 99 -26.99 17.77 6.58
N GLY A 100 -27.35 18.48 5.52
CA GLY A 100 -28.63 18.35 4.82
C GLY A 100 -28.49 17.50 3.54
N SER A 101 -29.65 17.31 2.88
CA SER A 101 -29.78 16.48 1.67
C SER A 101 -28.86 16.91 0.52
N ALA A 102 -28.56 18.20 0.39
CA ALA A 102 -27.70 18.73 -0.67
C ALA A 102 -26.29 18.09 -0.66
N PHE A 103 -25.70 17.87 0.52
CA PHE A 103 -24.42 17.18 0.63
C PHE A 103 -24.50 15.76 0.10
N TYR A 104 -25.51 15.01 0.51
CA TYR A 104 -25.67 13.60 0.13
C TYR A 104 -25.92 13.46 -1.37
N SER A 105 -26.72 14.36 -1.95
CA SER A 105 -26.98 14.42 -3.40
C SER A 105 -25.70 14.68 -4.19
N ASP A 106 -24.89 15.63 -3.75
CA ASP A 106 -23.63 15.99 -4.42
C ASP A 106 -22.61 14.87 -4.34
N VAL A 107 -22.51 14.16 -3.19
CA VAL A 107 -21.63 12.98 -3.06
C VAL A 107 -22.01 11.91 -4.08
N LEU A 108 -23.28 11.52 -4.18
CA LEU A 108 -23.72 10.49 -5.12
C LEU A 108 -23.51 10.91 -6.57
N THR A 109 -23.77 12.17 -6.89
CA THR A 109 -23.53 12.75 -8.22
C THR A 109 -22.04 12.75 -8.56
N GLU A 110 -21.17 13.13 -7.60
CA GLU A 110 -19.72 13.09 -7.78
C GLU A 110 -19.21 11.68 -8.06
N VAL A 111 -19.67 10.67 -7.30
CA VAL A 111 -19.28 9.26 -7.51
C VAL A 111 -19.63 8.79 -8.91
N LEU A 112 -20.86 9.00 -9.34
CA LEU A 112 -21.31 8.52 -10.64
C LEU A 112 -20.69 9.30 -11.81
N THR A 113 -20.37 10.58 -11.62
CA THR A 113 -19.72 11.41 -12.64
C THR A 113 -18.25 11.06 -12.81
N LYS A 114 -17.54 10.87 -11.70
CA LYS A 114 -16.09 10.51 -11.73
C LYS A 114 -15.84 9.04 -12.03
N ASP A 115 -16.80 8.18 -11.73
CA ASP A 115 -16.76 6.73 -11.95
C ASP A 115 -15.44 6.11 -11.45
N SER A 116 -14.61 5.56 -12.33
CA SER A 116 -13.30 4.96 -11.99
C SER A 116 -12.29 5.95 -11.40
N ALA A 117 -12.47 7.25 -11.63
CA ALA A 117 -11.62 8.29 -11.07
C ALA A 117 -12.05 8.76 -9.66
N TYR A 118 -13.23 8.30 -9.15
CA TYR A 118 -13.66 8.66 -7.80
C TYR A 118 -12.73 8.04 -6.76
N GLY A 119 -12.30 8.85 -5.81
CA GLY A 119 -11.31 8.50 -4.79
C GLY A 119 -9.92 9.08 -5.08
N ARG A 120 -9.56 9.30 -6.35
CA ARG A 120 -8.26 9.89 -6.72
C ARG A 120 -8.13 11.35 -6.28
N SER A 121 -6.91 11.76 -5.96
CA SER A 121 -6.58 13.12 -5.51
C SER A 121 -5.20 13.54 -5.99
N ASP A 122 -4.88 14.82 -5.83
CA ASP A 122 -3.57 15.41 -6.16
C ASP A 122 -2.69 15.60 -4.90
N TYR A 123 -2.96 14.85 -3.81
CA TYR A 123 -2.23 14.98 -2.56
C TYR A 123 -0.71 14.80 -2.75
N GLY A 124 -0.31 13.86 -3.58
CA GLY A 124 1.08 13.57 -3.90
C GLY A 124 1.77 14.65 -4.72
N ASN A 125 1.00 15.57 -5.34
CA ASN A 125 1.51 16.66 -6.18
C ASN A 125 2.50 16.20 -7.25
N HIS A 126 2.22 15.03 -7.86
CA HIS A 126 3.05 14.39 -8.89
C HIS A 126 4.52 14.19 -8.50
N ARG A 127 4.82 14.11 -7.19
CA ARG A 127 6.16 13.74 -6.74
C ARG A 127 6.48 12.34 -7.23
N LYS A 128 7.69 12.16 -7.77
CA LYS A 128 8.18 10.89 -8.27
C LYS A 128 8.60 9.99 -7.11
N VAL A 129 7.90 8.89 -6.93
CA VAL A 129 8.14 7.93 -5.85
C VAL A 129 8.53 6.58 -6.43
N MET A 130 9.61 6.00 -5.93
CA MET A 130 9.94 4.60 -6.19
C MET A 130 9.52 3.77 -4.97
N VAL A 131 8.83 2.67 -5.24
CA VAL A 131 8.54 1.63 -4.24
C VAL A 131 9.32 0.39 -4.63
N GLU A 132 10.29 0.00 -3.81
CA GLU A 132 11.05 -1.25 -3.95
C GLU A 132 10.49 -2.28 -2.99
N PHE A 133 10.17 -3.45 -3.51
CA PHE A 133 9.60 -4.52 -2.68
C PHE A 133 9.87 -5.91 -3.24
N VAL A 134 9.85 -6.90 -2.38
CA VAL A 134 10.23 -8.30 -2.59
C VAL A 134 11.75 -8.45 -2.72
N SER A 135 12.36 -8.00 -3.79
CA SER A 135 13.83 -7.99 -4.04
C SER A 135 14.54 -9.27 -3.56
N ALA A 136 14.00 -10.42 -3.99
CA ALA A 136 14.48 -11.73 -3.58
C ALA A 136 15.71 -12.16 -4.42
N ASN A 137 16.62 -12.94 -3.80
CA ASN A 137 17.77 -13.51 -4.49
C ASN A 137 17.33 -14.52 -5.55
N PRO A 138 17.87 -14.48 -6.78
CA PRO A 138 17.49 -15.39 -7.87
C PRO A 138 18.16 -16.78 -7.76
N THR A 139 18.50 -17.21 -6.56
CA THR A 139 19.19 -18.47 -6.27
C THR A 139 18.25 -19.60 -5.88
N GLY A 140 16.95 -19.35 -5.89
CA GLY A 140 15.90 -20.33 -5.58
C GLY A 140 14.51 -19.74 -5.73
N PRO A 141 13.46 -20.52 -5.43
CA PRO A 141 12.08 -20.09 -5.54
C PRO A 141 11.69 -19.09 -4.45
N MET A 142 10.71 -18.22 -4.75
CA MET A 142 10.18 -17.26 -3.79
C MET A 142 9.36 -17.96 -2.70
N HIS A 143 9.47 -17.44 -1.48
CA HIS A 143 8.80 -17.96 -0.28
C HIS A 143 7.67 -17.03 0.22
N MET A 144 7.02 -17.40 1.34
CA MET A 144 5.85 -16.70 1.87
C MET A 144 6.08 -15.24 2.27
N GLY A 145 7.29 -14.89 2.73
CA GLY A 145 7.64 -13.48 2.98
C GLY A 145 7.57 -12.65 1.70
N ASN A 146 8.00 -13.23 0.56
CA ASN A 146 7.91 -12.57 -0.73
C ASN A 146 6.44 -12.39 -1.18
N ALA A 147 5.56 -13.36 -0.86
CA ALA A 147 4.13 -13.23 -1.13
C ALA A 147 3.52 -12.02 -0.41
N ARG A 148 3.78 -11.88 0.89
CA ARG A 148 3.32 -10.72 1.68
C ARG A 148 3.91 -9.42 1.15
N GLY A 149 5.23 -9.39 0.90
CA GLY A 149 5.92 -8.23 0.35
C GLY A 149 5.36 -7.80 -1.00
N GLY A 150 5.04 -8.76 -1.87
CA GLY A 150 4.42 -8.51 -3.17
C GLY A 150 3.05 -7.86 -3.06
N ALA A 151 2.16 -8.41 -2.22
CA ALA A 151 0.82 -7.83 -2.02
C ALA A 151 0.89 -6.44 -1.38
N LEU A 152 1.69 -6.30 -0.31
CA LEU A 152 1.84 -5.04 0.42
C LEU A 152 2.42 -3.93 -0.47
N GLY A 153 3.53 -4.23 -1.16
CA GLY A 153 4.24 -3.25 -2.00
C GLY A 153 3.42 -2.79 -3.19
N ASP A 154 2.78 -3.73 -3.89
CA ASP A 154 1.94 -3.39 -5.06
C ASP A 154 0.68 -2.61 -4.65
N CYS A 155 0.01 -2.99 -3.54
CA CYS A 155 -1.14 -2.25 -3.02
C CYS A 155 -0.74 -0.86 -2.51
N LEU A 156 0.41 -0.73 -1.83
CA LEU A 156 0.93 0.58 -1.41
C LEU A 156 1.24 1.47 -2.62
N ALA A 157 1.90 0.94 -3.63
CA ALA A 157 2.19 1.67 -4.87
C ALA A 157 0.89 2.15 -5.56
N SER A 158 -0.16 1.32 -5.56
CA SER A 158 -1.46 1.68 -6.12
C SER A 158 -2.19 2.75 -5.30
N VAL A 159 -2.08 2.72 -3.98
CA VAL A 159 -2.61 3.76 -3.07
C VAL A 159 -1.90 5.09 -3.30
N LEU A 160 -0.57 5.08 -3.42
CA LEU A 160 0.23 6.28 -3.71
C LEU A 160 -0.15 6.87 -5.08
N ASP A 161 -0.31 6.04 -6.12
CA ASP A 161 -0.79 6.47 -7.44
C ASP A 161 -2.18 7.12 -7.33
N ALA A 162 -3.12 6.50 -6.63
CA ALA A 162 -4.44 7.05 -6.40
C ALA A 162 -4.43 8.37 -5.60
N ALA A 163 -3.43 8.55 -4.74
CA ALA A 163 -3.19 9.79 -4.00
C ALA A 163 -2.48 10.88 -4.83
N GLY A 164 -2.11 10.62 -6.09
CA GLY A 164 -1.52 11.60 -7.01
C GLY A 164 0.00 11.70 -7.00
N TYR A 165 0.69 10.62 -6.64
CA TYR A 165 2.12 10.48 -6.86
C TYR A 165 2.39 9.86 -8.23
N ASP A 166 3.55 10.17 -8.82
CA ASP A 166 4.08 9.47 -9.99
C ASP A 166 4.90 8.27 -9.50
N VAL A 167 4.29 7.08 -9.50
CA VAL A 167 4.83 5.90 -8.82
C VAL A 167 5.58 5.00 -9.79
N TRP A 168 6.74 4.51 -9.34
CA TRP A 168 7.58 3.52 -10.00
C TRP A 168 7.75 2.31 -9.10
N ARG A 169 7.54 1.10 -9.62
CA ARG A 169 7.70 -0.17 -8.92
C ARG A 169 8.98 -0.84 -9.36
N GLU A 170 9.88 -1.17 -8.43
CA GLU A 170 11.16 -1.77 -8.75
C GLU A 170 11.38 -3.06 -7.97
N PHE A 171 11.94 -4.05 -8.66
CA PHE A 171 12.46 -5.28 -8.08
C PHE A 171 13.97 -5.27 -8.24
N TYR A 172 14.71 -5.33 -7.14
CA TYR A 172 16.16 -5.48 -7.16
C TYR A 172 16.56 -6.95 -7.22
N VAL A 173 17.31 -7.32 -8.24
CA VAL A 173 17.81 -8.68 -8.47
C VAL A 173 19.26 -8.72 -8.04
N ASN A 174 19.55 -9.42 -6.95
CA ASN A 174 20.92 -9.65 -6.49
C ASN A 174 21.54 -10.79 -7.32
N ASP A 175 22.01 -10.45 -8.51
CA ASP A 175 22.65 -11.35 -9.48
C ASP A 175 24.18 -11.23 -9.48
N ALA A 176 24.77 -10.82 -8.34
CA ALA A 176 26.21 -10.66 -8.15
C ALA A 176 26.65 -11.13 -6.75
N GLY A 177 27.97 -11.26 -6.56
CA GLY A 177 28.57 -11.50 -5.24
C GLY A 177 28.42 -12.93 -4.72
N ASN A 178 28.62 -13.09 -3.40
CA ASN A 178 28.81 -14.38 -2.72
C ASN A 178 27.62 -15.36 -2.84
N GLN A 179 26.40 -14.85 -2.97
CA GLN A 179 25.20 -15.70 -3.14
C GLN A 179 25.26 -16.44 -4.49
N LEU A 180 25.72 -15.74 -5.53
CA LEU A 180 25.89 -16.33 -6.85
C LEU A 180 27.04 -17.35 -6.88
N ASP A 181 28.14 -17.10 -6.14
CA ASP A 181 29.25 -18.05 -6.00
C ASP A 181 28.80 -19.35 -5.34
N LYS A 182 27.97 -19.26 -4.28
CA LYS A 182 27.35 -20.42 -3.62
C LYS A 182 26.37 -21.17 -4.53
N PHE A 183 25.59 -20.43 -5.31
CA PHE A 183 24.68 -21.00 -6.29
C PHE A 183 25.44 -21.79 -7.36
N GLY A 184 26.49 -21.19 -7.92
CA GLY A 184 27.37 -21.84 -8.89
C GLY A 184 28.09 -23.09 -8.34
N LEU A 185 28.57 -23.03 -7.09
CA LEU A 185 29.16 -24.18 -6.40
C LEU A 185 28.13 -25.31 -6.26
N SER A 186 26.92 -24.99 -5.78
CA SER A 186 25.87 -25.98 -5.56
C SER A 186 25.46 -26.66 -6.87
N LEU A 187 25.26 -25.89 -7.94
CA LEU A 187 24.96 -26.40 -9.29
C LEU A 187 26.10 -27.29 -9.80
N SER A 188 27.36 -26.85 -9.65
CA SER A 188 28.53 -27.62 -10.07
C SER A 188 28.60 -28.99 -9.39
N ILE A 189 28.38 -29.04 -8.08
CA ILE A 189 28.39 -30.29 -7.32
C ILE A 189 27.20 -31.18 -7.73
N ARG A 190 25.98 -30.62 -7.83
CA ARG A 190 24.81 -31.39 -8.26
C ARG A 190 24.97 -31.96 -9.67
N TYR A 191 25.58 -31.21 -10.58
CA TYR A 191 25.90 -31.69 -11.92
C TYR A 191 26.90 -32.85 -11.89
N GLN A 192 27.98 -32.73 -11.12
CA GLN A 192 28.97 -33.82 -10.95
C GLN A 192 28.36 -35.07 -10.33
N GLN A 193 27.38 -34.94 -9.42
CA GLN A 193 26.64 -36.07 -8.82
C GLN A 193 25.84 -36.88 -9.83
N LEU A 194 25.56 -36.36 -11.03
CA LEU A 194 24.88 -37.10 -12.09
C LEU A 194 25.81 -38.05 -12.88
N PHE A 195 27.14 -37.78 -12.89
CA PHE A 195 28.07 -38.47 -13.80
C PHE A 195 29.25 -39.11 -13.10
N ALA A 196 29.69 -38.58 -11.94
CA ALA A 196 30.89 -39.07 -11.26
C ALA A 196 30.57 -40.32 -10.39
N GLU A 197 31.48 -41.29 -10.36
CA GLU A 197 31.38 -42.44 -9.46
C GLU A 197 31.55 -42.06 -7.97
N ASN A 198 32.42 -41.06 -7.70
CA ASN A 198 32.66 -40.52 -6.36
C ASN A 198 32.49 -38.99 -6.41
N PRO A 199 31.22 -38.50 -6.43
CA PRO A 199 30.97 -37.07 -6.54
C PRO A 199 31.30 -36.36 -5.22
N PRO A 200 31.66 -35.05 -5.28
CA PRO A 200 31.81 -34.25 -4.09
C PRO A 200 30.49 -34.10 -3.33
N GLU A 201 30.60 -33.98 -2.00
CA GLU A 201 29.44 -33.68 -1.14
C GLU A 201 29.13 -32.18 -1.16
N LEU A 202 27.86 -31.83 -1.00
CA LEU A 202 27.47 -30.43 -0.84
C LEU A 202 27.94 -29.91 0.52
N PRO A 203 28.68 -28.78 0.57
CA PRO A 203 28.99 -28.11 1.83
C PRO A 203 27.72 -27.71 2.58
N GLU A 204 27.78 -27.69 3.91
CA GLU A 204 26.63 -27.33 4.77
C GLU A 204 26.09 -25.92 4.44
N ASP A 205 26.96 -25.00 4.11
CA ASP A 205 26.70 -23.61 3.74
C ASP A 205 26.41 -23.42 2.23
N SER A 206 25.74 -24.38 1.58
CA SER A 206 25.39 -24.38 0.16
C SER A 206 23.87 -24.54 -0.05
N TYR A 207 23.41 -24.44 -1.30
CA TYR A 207 22.00 -24.65 -1.63
C TYR A 207 21.70 -26.13 -1.82
N HIS A 208 20.86 -26.68 -0.92
CA HIS A 208 20.51 -28.11 -0.90
C HIS A 208 19.18 -28.43 -1.59
N GLY A 209 18.44 -27.42 -2.08
CA GLY A 209 17.11 -27.57 -2.65
C GLY A 209 17.09 -28.52 -3.87
N GLU A 210 15.94 -29.14 -4.11
CA GLU A 210 15.75 -29.99 -5.29
C GLU A 210 15.74 -29.16 -6.60
N ASP A 211 15.36 -27.90 -6.52
CA ASP A 211 15.44 -26.94 -7.62
C ASP A 211 16.84 -26.83 -8.21
N ILE A 212 17.90 -26.90 -7.37
CA ILE A 212 19.29 -26.92 -7.82
C ILE A 212 19.61 -28.21 -8.57
N LEU A 213 19.13 -29.36 -8.06
CA LEU A 213 19.29 -30.64 -8.75
C LEU A 213 18.54 -30.69 -10.08
N ASP A 214 17.34 -30.12 -10.12
CA ASP A 214 16.52 -30.10 -11.33
C ASP A 214 17.16 -29.23 -12.42
N LEU A 215 17.73 -28.07 -12.07
CA LEU A 215 18.51 -27.24 -13.00
C LEU A 215 19.75 -28.00 -13.53
N ALA A 216 20.46 -28.73 -12.66
CA ALA A 216 21.61 -29.53 -13.08
C ALA A 216 21.20 -30.68 -14.02
N LYS A 217 20.08 -31.36 -13.76
CA LYS A 217 19.51 -32.41 -14.64
C LYS A 217 19.07 -31.83 -15.98
N GLU A 218 18.44 -30.65 -15.96
CA GLU A 218 17.99 -29.99 -17.18
C GLU A 218 19.18 -29.63 -18.07
N TYR A 219 20.25 -29.07 -17.51
CA TYR A 219 21.50 -28.81 -18.23
C TYR A 219 22.08 -30.13 -18.81
N ALA A 220 22.18 -31.15 -17.97
CA ALA A 220 22.72 -32.45 -18.39
C ALA A 220 21.91 -33.13 -19.50
N LYS A 221 20.59 -32.92 -19.52
CA LYS A 221 19.70 -33.42 -20.59
C LYS A 221 19.97 -32.74 -21.92
N GLU A 222 20.31 -31.45 -21.93
CA GLU A 222 20.56 -30.68 -23.15
C GLU A 222 21.99 -30.82 -23.66
N HIS A 223 22.98 -30.94 -22.75
CA HIS A 223 24.41 -30.83 -23.02
C HIS A 223 25.24 -32.09 -22.64
N GLY A 224 24.63 -33.11 -22.04
CA GLY A 224 25.32 -34.32 -21.61
C GLY A 224 26.30 -34.06 -20.49
N ASP A 225 27.48 -34.69 -20.57
CA ASP A 225 28.57 -34.63 -19.60
C ASP A 225 29.69 -33.65 -19.95
N GLU A 226 29.48 -32.74 -20.91
CA GLU A 226 30.51 -31.86 -21.46
C GLU A 226 31.27 -31.07 -20.37
N LEU A 227 30.56 -30.63 -19.32
CA LEU A 227 31.19 -29.89 -18.22
C LEU A 227 31.99 -30.77 -17.23
N MET A 228 31.98 -32.08 -17.39
CA MET A 228 32.88 -32.95 -16.59
C MET A 228 34.34 -32.81 -16.99
N HIS A 229 34.61 -32.29 -18.20
CA HIS A 229 35.93 -32.18 -18.81
C HIS A 229 36.54 -30.78 -18.79
N VAL A 230 35.90 -29.83 -18.10
CA VAL A 230 36.34 -28.43 -17.95
C VAL A 230 36.79 -28.14 -16.52
N THR A 231 37.39 -26.99 -16.28
CA THR A 231 37.75 -26.53 -14.94
C THR A 231 36.49 -26.26 -14.09
N GLU A 232 36.67 -26.25 -12.76
CA GLU A 232 35.54 -25.93 -11.86
C GLU A 232 34.98 -24.54 -12.09
N GLU A 233 35.84 -23.58 -12.37
CA GLU A 233 35.42 -22.20 -12.64
C GLU A 233 34.58 -22.11 -13.91
N GLU A 234 35.02 -22.76 -15.00
CA GLU A 234 34.24 -22.81 -16.27
C GLU A 234 32.90 -23.52 -16.07
N ARG A 235 32.88 -24.61 -15.32
CA ARG A 235 31.66 -25.36 -14.99
C ARG A 235 30.67 -24.50 -14.22
N ARG A 236 31.12 -23.83 -13.16
CA ARG A 236 30.28 -22.91 -12.37
C ARG A 236 29.72 -21.79 -13.24
N LYS A 237 30.57 -21.16 -14.03
CA LYS A 237 30.17 -20.08 -14.93
C LYS A 237 29.10 -20.52 -15.94
N ALA A 238 29.30 -21.69 -16.58
CA ALA A 238 28.34 -22.24 -17.52
C ALA A 238 27.00 -22.56 -16.87
N LEU A 239 27.01 -23.24 -15.72
CA LEU A 239 25.80 -23.62 -15.00
C LEU A 239 25.05 -22.41 -14.41
N VAL A 240 25.76 -21.40 -13.92
CA VAL A 240 25.13 -20.13 -13.49
C VAL A 240 24.52 -19.40 -14.68
N GLY A 241 25.25 -19.32 -15.81
CA GLY A 241 24.74 -18.72 -17.05
C GLY A 241 23.47 -19.38 -17.58
N PHE A 242 23.28 -20.68 -17.31
CA PHE A 242 22.09 -21.42 -17.65
C PHE A 242 20.98 -21.27 -16.59
N GLY A 243 21.29 -21.44 -15.32
CA GLY A 243 20.29 -21.52 -14.25
C GLY A 243 19.73 -20.18 -13.80
N LEU A 244 20.59 -19.15 -13.73
CA LEU A 244 20.20 -17.83 -13.23
C LEU A 244 19.08 -17.16 -14.07
N PRO A 245 19.18 -17.10 -15.42
CA PRO A 245 18.10 -16.55 -16.25
C PRO A 245 16.80 -17.33 -16.10
N LYS A 246 16.85 -18.65 -15.90
CA LYS A 246 15.67 -19.50 -15.68
C LYS A 246 14.99 -19.19 -14.35
N ASN A 247 15.76 -19.01 -13.28
CA ASN A 247 15.24 -18.60 -11.99
C ASN A 247 14.59 -17.21 -12.06
N ILE A 248 15.24 -16.23 -12.68
CA ILE A 248 14.68 -14.89 -12.88
C ILE A 248 13.38 -14.97 -13.69
N ALA A 249 13.34 -15.76 -14.75
CA ALA A 249 12.13 -15.96 -15.55
C ALA A 249 10.99 -16.58 -14.73
N LYS A 250 11.30 -17.57 -13.87
CA LYS A 250 10.34 -18.18 -12.95
C LYS A 250 9.81 -17.17 -11.94
N MET A 251 10.69 -16.35 -11.32
CA MET A 251 10.28 -15.30 -10.39
C MET A 251 9.33 -14.29 -11.07
N LYS A 252 9.63 -13.89 -12.31
CA LYS A 252 8.75 -13.02 -13.10
C LYS A 252 7.39 -13.67 -13.36
N ALA A 253 7.37 -14.95 -13.74
CA ALA A 253 6.13 -15.69 -13.97
C ALA A 253 5.29 -15.85 -12.69
N ASP A 254 5.93 -16.09 -11.54
CA ASP A 254 5.24 -16.19 -10.25
C ASP A 254 4.65 -14.83 -9.84
N MET A 255 5.37 -13.70 -10.06
CA MET A 255 4.86 -12.36 -9.81
C MET A 255 3.70 -12.00 -10.76
N GLU A 256 3.79 -12.36 -12.04
CA GLU A 256 2.70 -12.17 -13.00
C GLU A 256 1.45 -12.96 -12.62
N LYS A 257 1.62 -14.25 -12.23
CA LYS A 257 0.53 -15.09 -11.69
C LYS A 257 -0.10 -14.45 -10.45
N TYR A 258 0.71 -13.80 -9.61
CA TYR A 258 0.27 -13.07 -8.43
C TYR A 258 -0.34 -11.70 -8.75
N ARG A 259 -0.35 -11.28 -10.03
CA ARG A 259 -0.78 -9.96 -10.53
C ARG A 259 0.00 -8.80 -9.89
N VAL A 260 1.29 -9.03 -9.69
CA VAL A 260 2.24 -8.00 -9.24
C VAL A 260 3.12 -7.62 -10.41
N HIS A 261 3.10 -6.34 -10.80
CA HIS A 261 3.84 -5.83 -11.94
C HIS A 261 4.93 -4.87 -11.46
N TYR A 262 6.09 -4.92 -12.13
CA TYR A 262 7.22 -4.03 -11.89
C TYR A 262 7.53 -3.23 -13.15
N ASP A 263 7.85 -1.94 -12.96
CA ASP A 263 8.33 -1.09 -14.04
C ASP A 263 9.76 -1.46 -14.42
N ARG A 264 10.54 -1.95 -13.45
CA ARG A 264 11.91 -2.43 -13.69
C ARG A 264 12.29 -3.60 -12.80
N TRP A 265 12.99 -4.56 -13.39
CA TRP A 265 13.80 -5.57 -12.71
C TRP A 265 15.24 -5.09 -12.82
N PHE A 266 15.77 -4.50 -11.75
CA PHE A 266 17.11 -3.91 -11.70
C PHE A 266 18.13 -4.99 -11.35
N LEU A 267 19.17 -5.14 -12.17
CA LEU A 267 20.24 -6.12 -11.95
C LEU A 267 21.39 -5.48 -11.19
N GLU A 268 21.85 -6.07 -10.07
CA GLU A 268 23.05 -5.61 -9.33
C GLU A 268 24.28 -5.65 -10.22
N SER A 269 24.38 -6.66 -11.09
CA SER A 269 25.50 -6.82 -12.02
C SER A 269 25.69 -5.61 -12.95
N ASP A 270 24.63 -4.84 -13.24
CA ASP A 270 24.73 -3.63 -14.06
C ASP A 270 25.52 -2.53 -13.32
N LEU A 271 25.32 -2.35 -11.99
CA LEU A 271 26.11 -1.40 -11.19
C LEU A 271 27.61 -1.71 -11.20
N HIS A 272 27.95 -3.00 -11.18
CA HIS A 272 29.34 -3.42 -11.25
C HIS A 272 29.95 -3.20 -12.64
N LYS A 273 29.22 -3.54 -13.71
CA LYS A 273 29.66 -3.34 -15.11
C LYS A 273 29.87 -1.88 -15.44
N ASP A 274 28.97 -1.03 -15.00
CA ASP A 274 28.99 0.40 -15.27
C ASP A 274 29.95 1.16 -14.34
N GLY A 275 30.57 0.45 -13.37
CA GLY A 275 31.55 1.01 -12.43
C GLY A 275 30.94 1.86 -11.31
N GLU A 276 29.62 1.89 -11.18
CA GLU A 276 28.91 2.73 -10.20
C GLU A 276 29.27 2.37 -8.74
N VAL A 277 29.51 1.07 -8.46
CA VAL A 277 29.91 0.60 -7.13
C VAL A 277 31.24 1.23 -6.69
N MET A 278 32.26 1.23 -7.58
CA MET A 278 33.57 1.83 -7.26
C MET A 278 33.50 3.36 -7.31
N ALA A 279 32.67 3.94 -8.15
CA ALA A 279 32.44 5.39 -8.21
C ALA A 279 31.94 5.95 -6.86
N VAL A 280 31.14 5.20 -6.11
CA VAL A 280 30.72 5.59 -4.74
C VAL A 280 31.90 5.60 -3.79
N VAL A 281 32.81 4.64 -3.87
CA VAL A 281 34.05 4.60 -3.04
C VAL A 281 34.90 5.83 -3.31
N ASP A 282 35.09 6.17 -4.59
CA ASP A 282 35.87 7.34 -5.00
C ASP A 282 35.16 8.64 -4.56
N TYR A 283 33.85 8.72 -4.72
CA TYR A 283 33.05 9.85 -4.25
C TYR A 283 33.23 10.13 -2.74
N LEU A 284 33.18 9.07 -1.92
CA LEU A 284 33.38 9.19 -0.47
C LEU A 284 34.81 9.52 -0.11
N ARG A 285 35.82 8.96 -0.87
CA ARG A 285 37.23 9.24 -0.69
C ARG A 285 37.57 10.72 -0.96
N ASP A 286 37.07 11.26 -2.05
CA ASP A 286 37.27 12.67 -2.43
C ASP A 286 36.76 13.66 -1.38
N ARG A 287 35.77 13.24 -0.56
CA ARG A 287 35.23 14.01 0.56
C ARG A 287 35.91 13.74 1.90
N GLY A 288 36.96 12.92 1.92
CA GLY A 288 37.67 12.57 3.15
C GLY A 288 36.85 11.69 4.11
N LEU A 289 35.80 11.03 3.62
CA LEU A 289 34.89 10.16 4.39
C LEU A 289 35.33 8.70 4.43
N THR A 290 36.52 8.41 3.92
CA THR A 290 37.13 7.08 3.97
C THR A 290 38.51 7.12 4.58
N TYR A 291 39.02 5.96 5.01
CA TYR A 291 40.41 5.72 5.42
C TYR A 291 40.80 4.28 5.10
N GLU A 292 42.12 4.03 5.03
CA GLU A 292 42.67 2.69 4.81
C GLU A 292 43.10 2.07 6.14
N LYS A 293 42.73 0.81 6.34
CA LYS A 293 43.13 0.03 7.50
C LYS A 293 43.18 -1.46 7.13
N ASP A 294 44.27 -2.13 7.48
CA ASP A 294 44.49 -3.57 7.22
C ASP A 294 44.28 -3.96 5.75
N GLY A 295 44.67 -3.09 4.82
CA GLY A 295 44.51 -3.27 3.37
C GLY A 295 43.08 -3.09 2.84
N ALA A 296 42.13 -2.74 3.68
CA ALA A 296 40.74 -2.49 3.33
C ALA A 296 40.41 -0.98 3.35
N VAL A 297 39.43 -0.57 2.53
CA VAL A 297 38.90 0.79 2.52
C VAL A 297 37.68 0.84 3.43
N TRP A 298 37.72 1.73 4.43
CA TRP A 298 36.69 1.91 5.44
C TRP A 298 35.96 3.23 5.24
N TYR A 299 34.67 3.22 5.46
CA TYR A 299 33.81 4.40 5.51
C TYR A 299 33.57 4.85 6.96
N LYS A 300 33.71 6.15 7.21
CA LYS A 300 33.52 6.78 8.52
C LYS A 300 32.03 6.89 8.88
N ALA A 301 31.35 5.77 9.01
CA ALA A 301 29.92 5.72 9.26
C ALA A 301 29.53 6.38 10.61
N THR A 302 30.46 6.37 11.59
CA THR A 302 30.26 7.01 12.89
C THR A 302 30.04 8.53 12.81
N GLU A 303 30.58 9.19 11.79
CA GLU A 303 30.34 10.61 11.54
C GLU A 303 28.88 10.89 11.06
N PHE A 304 28.15 9.87 10.66
CA PHE A 304 26.77 9.93 10.14
C PHE A 304 25.77 9.13 10.98
N GLY A 305 26.10 8.88 12.26
CA GLY A 305 25.20 8.19 13.20
C GLY A 305 25.28 6.67 13.18
N GLY A 306 26.25 6.08 12.47
CA GLY A 306 26.55 4.65 12.54
C GLY A 306 27.16 4.27 13.90
N GLU A 307 26.88 3.06 14.38
CA GLU A 307 27.48 2.54 15.63
C GLU A 307 29.00 2.28 15.48
N LYS A 308 29.44 1.96 14.29
CA LYS A 308 30.83 1.68 13.92
C LYS A 308 31.06 2.05 12.46
N ASP A 309 32.35 2.24 12.11
CA ASP A 309 32.77 2.40 10.72
C ASP A 309 32.61 1.10 9.92
N GLU A 310 32.36 1.22 8.63
CA GLU A 310 32.03 0.10 7.75
C GLU A 310 33.06 -0.10 6.63
N VAL A 311 33.33 -1.36 6.30
CA VAL A 311 34.22 -1.70 5.18
C VAL A 311 33.45 -1.51 3.86
N LEU A 312 34.01 -0.69 2.96
CA LEU A 312 33.55 -0.55 1.60
C LEU A 312 34.22 -1.53 0.65
N VAL A 313 35.58 -1.62 0.73
CA VAL A 313 36.37 -2.52 -0.10
C VAL A 313 37.23 -3.38 0.80
N ARG A 314 37.14 -4.68 0.64
CA ARG A 314 37.92 -5.65 1.39
C ARG A 314 39.41 -5.63 0.95
N ALA A 315 40.29 -6.22 1.76
CA ALA A 315 41.71 -6.31 1.45
C ALA A 315 42.03 -7.04 0.13
N ASN A 316 41.16 -7.88 -0.36
CA ASN A 316 41.27 -8.54 -1.66
C ASN A 316 40.81 -7.67 -2.85
N GLY A 317 40.46 -6.41 -2.63
CA GLY A 317 39.99 -5.47 -3.65
C GLY A 317 38.48 -5.57 -4.01
N ASN A 318 37.73 -6.51 -3.42
CA ASN A 318 36.31 -6.67 -3.72
C ASN A 318 35.47 -5.73 -2.86
N PRO A 319 34.46 -5.02 -3.45
CA PRO A 319 33.52 -4.23 -2.69
C PRO A 319 32.65 -5.11 -1.80
N THR A 320 32.08 -4.51 -0.76
CA THR A 320 31.13 -5.18 0.12
C THR A 320 29.69 -4.97 -0.39
N TYR A 321 28.74 -5.74 0.13
CA TYR A 321 27.31 -5.54 -0.15
C TYR A 321 26.85 -4.13 0.21
N PHE A 322 27.35 -3.59 1.32
CA PHE A 322 27.00 -2.23 1.73
C PHE A 322 27.40 -1.17 0.70
N THR A 323 28.53 -1.38 0.01
CA THR A 323 28.96 -0.49 -1.08
C THR A 323 28.02 -0.57 -2.28
N ALA A 324 27.59 -1.78 -2.65
CA ALA A 324 26.63 -1.98 -3.72
C ALA A 324 25.26 -1.36 -3.35
N ASP A 325 24.82 -1.51 -2.09
CA ASP A 325 23.59 -0.89 -1.60
C ASP A 325 23.65 0.64 -1.68
N ILE A 326 24.76 1.26 -1.29
CA ILE A 326 24.94 2.72 -1.41
C ILE A 326 24.89 3.14 -2.89
N ALA A 327 25.57 2.41 -3.77
CA ALA A 327 25.59 2.69 -5.20
C ALA A 327 24.19 2.58 -5.80
N TYR A 328 23.44 1.57 -5.42
CA TYR A 328 22.07 1.39 -5.90
C TYR A 328 21.14 2.52 -5.44
N HIS A 329 21.18 2.90 -4.17
CA HIS A 329 20.37 4.02 -3.68
C HIS A 329 20.79 5.35 -4.33
N LYS A 330 22.10 5.56 -4.54
CA LYS A 330 22.57 6.71 -5.31
C LYS A 330 22.00 6.69 -6.74
N ASN A 331 22.03 5.55 -7.41
CA ASN A 331 21.44 5.38 -8.75
C ASN A 331 19.93 5.71 -8.76
N LYS A 332 19.16 5.29 -7.74
CA LYS A 332 17.75 5.66 -7.62
C LYS A 332 17.56 7.19 -7.59
N PHE A 333 18.33 7.93 -6.78
CA PHE A 333 18.27 9.38 -6.72
C PHE A 333 18.74 10.04 -8.02
N ASP A 334 19.79 9.52 -8.65
CA ASP A 334 20.31 10.04 -9.93
C ASP A 334 19.28 9.89 -11.08
N ARG A 335 18.38 8.92 -10.99
CA ARG A 335 17.23 8.77 -11.89
C ARG A 335 16.10 9.77 -11.63
N GLY A 336 16.24 10.62 -10.59
CA GLY A 336 15.36 11.75 -10.32
C GLY A 336 14.11 11.41 -9.51
N PHE A 337 14.15 10.40 -8.64
CA PHE A 337 13.08 10.15 -7.67
C PHE A 337 13.18 11.11 -6.48
N ASP A 338 12.03 11.66 -6.09
CA ASP A 338 11.91 12.60 -4.97
C ASP A 338 11.83 11.88 -3.63
N LEU A 339 11.32 10.64 -3.65
CA LEU A 339 11.09 9.79 -2.47
C LEU A 339 11.33 8.33 -2.86
N LEU A 340 12.06 7.62 -2.01
CA LEU A 340 12.28 6.18 -2.09
C LEU A 340 11.56 5.51 -0.92
N ILE A 341 10.82 4.46 -1.19
CA ILE A 341 10.15 3.62 -0.20
C ILE A 341 10.59 2.19 -0.42
N ASP A 342 11.36 1.65 0.51
CA ASP A 342 11.87 0.29 0.45
C ASP A 342 11.16 -0.58 1.49
N ILE A 343 10.67 -1.75 1.08
CA ILE A 343 10.02 -2.72 1.97
C ILE A 343 10.98 -3.86 2.26
N TRP A 344 11.50 -3.90 3.47
CA TRP A 344 12.48 -4.89 3.93
C TRP A 344 11.89 -5.85 4.96
N GLY A 345 12.47 -7.05 5.06
CA GLY A 345 12.22 -7.95 6.17
C GLY A 345 12.66 -7.32 7.51
N SER A 346 11.98 -7.67 8.60
CA SER A 346 12.28 -7.13 9.93
C SER A 346 13.67 -7.52 10.46
N ASP A 347 14.29 -8.54 9.90
CA ASP A 347 15.68 -8.95 10.16
C ASP A 347 16.71 -7.89 9.69
N HIS A 348 16.33 -7.00 8.78
CA HIS A 348 17.17 -5.88 8.32
C HIS A 348 17.08 -4.61 9.19
N HIS A 349 16.43 -4.64 10.36
CA HIS A 349 16.28 -3.48 11.25
C HIS A 349 17.58 -2.73 11.51
N GLY A 350 18.69 -3.44 11.80
CA GLY A 350 20.00 -2.84 12.05
C GLY A 350 20.64 -2.16 10.82
N HIS A 351 20.13 -2.44 9.62
CA HIS A 351 20.64 -1.85 8.37
C HIS A 351 20.02 -0.47 8.07
N VAL A 352 18.85 -0.16 8.63
CA VAL A 352 18.12 1.09 8.37
C VAL A 352 18.95 2.34 8.69
N ALA A 353 19.48 2.41 9.92
CA ALA A 353 20.27 3.56 10.36
C ALA A 353 21.56 3.72 9.53
N ARG A 354 22.22 2.60 9.19
CA ARG A 354 23.42 2.56 8.35
C ARG A 354 23.15 3.14 6.96
N MET A 355 22.05 2.72 6.33
CA MET A 355 21.67 3.18 5.00
C MET A 355 21.30 4.67 5.01
N LYS A 356 20.50 5.12 5.97
CA LYS A 356 20.14 6.55 6.12
C LYS A 356 21.39 7.43 6.36
N GLY A 357 22.35 6.96 7.15
CA GLY A 357 23.64 7.64 7.34
C GLY A 357 24.44 7.71 6.05
N ALA A 358 24.49 6.63 5.27
CA ALA A 358 25.17 6.60 3.99
C ALA A 358 24.53 7.57 2.97
N MET A 359 23.19 7.72 2.97
CA MET A 359 22.53 8.70 2.10
C MET A 359 23.01 10.13 2.40
N ASN A 360 23.06 10.52 3.67
CA ASN A 360 23.60 11.81 4.06
C ASN A 360 25.07 11.99 3.61
N ALA A 361 25.88 10.95 3.71
CA ALA A 361 27.30 10.98 3.29
C ALA A 361 27.47 11.19 1.77
N ILE A 362 26.58 10.64 0.95
CA ILE A 362 26.59 10.85 -0.50
C ILE A 362 25.85 12.16 -0.91
N GLY A 363 25.45 13.00 0.04
CA GLY A 363 24.83 14.28 -0.23
C GLY A 363 23.34 14.24 -0.54
N GLN A 364 22.68 13.11 -0.24
CA GLN A 364 21.23 12.96 -0.32
C GLN A 364 20.62 13.09 1.08
N SER A 365 19.42 13.69 1.17
CA SER A 365 18.72 13.73 2.45
C SER A 365 18.18 12.35 2.83
N ALA A 366 18.50 11.90 4.05
CA ALA A 366 17.97 10.67 4.62
C ALA A 366 16.43 10.68 4.73
N ASP A 367 15.80 11.87 4.75
CA ASP A 367 14.33 12.04 4.79
C ASP A 367 13.66 11.68 3.46
N LYS A 368 14.45 11.50 2.39
CA LYS A 368 13.97 11.02 1.09
C LYS A 368 13.99 9.50 0.94
N LEU A 369 14.43 8.78 1.96
CA LEU A 369 14.44 7.31 2.01
C LEU A 369 13.62 6.85 3.21
N ASP A 370 12.45 6.27 2.94
CA ASP A 370 11.61 5.62 3.94
C ASP A 370 11.73 4.10 3.81
N ILE A 371 11.92 3.44 4.95
CA ILE A 371 12.08 1.99 5.02
C ILE A 371 10.96 1.40 5.86
N ILE A 372 10.16 0.55 5.24
CA ILE A 372 9.08 -0.18 5.88
C ILE A 372 9.60 -1.57 6.28
N LEU A 373 9.63 -1.85 7.58
CA LEU A 373 10.03 -3.14 8.09
C LEU A 373 8.82 -4.07 8.18
N MET A 374 8.84 -5.14 7.39
CA MET A 374 7.75 -6.11 7.30
C MET A 374 8.05 -7.33 8.18
N GLN A 375 7.11 -7.67 9.06
CA GLN A 375 7.17 -8.85 9.91
C GLN A 375 6.86 -10.15 9.16
N PHE A 376 7.27 -11.27 9.77
CA PHE A 376 7.10 -12.62 9.22
C PHE A 376 5.64 -13.03 9.08
N VAL A 377 5.43 -14.02 8.19
CA VAL A 377 4.15 -14.69 7.98
C VAL A 377 4.23 -16.11 8.54
N ARG A 378 3.21 -16.50 9.29
CA ARG A 378 2.97 -17.90 9.63
C ARG A 378 1.77 -18.41 8.83
N LEU A 379 1.94 -19.55 8.19
CA LEU A 379 0.82 -20.23 7.55
C LEU A 379 0.09 -21.08 8.58
N MET A 380 -1.24 -20.98 8.59
CA MET A 380 -2.12 -21.72 9.49
C MET A 380 -3.04 -22.64 8.68
N ARG A 381 -3.29 -23.84 9.18
CA ARG A 381 -4.26 -24.80 8.65
C ARG A 381 -4.82 -25.62 9.79
N ASP A 382 -6.14 -25.81 9.82
CA ASP A 382 -6.84 -26.45 10.93
C ASP A 382 -6.46 -25.84 12.30
N GLY A 383 -6.22 -24.51 12.34
CA GLY A 383 -5.78 -23.77 13.53
C GLY A 383 -4.35 -24.06 13.97
N GLN A 384 -3.54 -24.78 13.19
CA GLN A 384 -2.16 -25.15 13.50
C GLN A 384 -1.16 -24.55 12.49
N PRO A 385 0.05 -24.16 12.93
CA PRO A 385 1.09 -23.69 12.02
C PRO A 385 1.53 -24.79 11.05
N VAL A 386 1.66 -24.44 9.76
CA VAL A 386 2.11 -25.35 8.70
C VAL A 386 3.38 -24.80 8.05
N ARG A 387 4.33 -25.69 7.78
CA ARG A 387 5.59 -25.33 7.10
C ARG A 387 5.72 -26.00 5.74
N MET A 388 4.92 -27.01 5.46
CA MET A 388 5.02 -27.85 4.26
C MET A 388 3.71 -27.86 3.48
N SER A 389 3.82 -27.87 2.15
CA SER A 389 2.69 -28.05 1.23
C SER A 389 2.12 -29.47 1.33
N LYS A 390 0.79 -29.58 1.36
CA LYS A 390 0.10 -30.90 1.29
C LYS A 390 0.41 -31.62 -0.02
N ARG A 391 0.59 -30.87 -1.12
CA ARG A 391 0.79 -31.41 -2.47
C ARG A 391 2.22 -31.92 -2.68
N THR A 392 3.22 -31.14 -2.25
CA THR A 392 4.63 -31.40 -2.57
C THR A 392 5.40 -32.00 -1.40
N GLY A 393 4.91 -31.88 -0.16
CA GLY A 393 5.64 -32.30 1.05
C GLY A 393 6.87 -31.43 1.36
N LYS A 394 7.05 -30.30 0.66
CA LYS A 394 8.17 -29.37 0.78
C LYS A 394 7.72 -28.06 1.42
N ALA A 395 8.69 -27.18 1.76
CA ALA A 395 8.37 -25.82 2.21
C ALA A 395 7.50 -25.11 1.17
N ILE A 396 6.46 -24.41 1.66
CA ILE A 396 5.49 -23.75 0.78
C ILE A 396 6.16 -22.56 0.10
N GLN A 397 6.23 -22.61 -1.21
CA GLN A 397 6.70 -21.54 -2.09
C GLN A 397 5.53 -20.64 -2.52
N LEU A 398 5.82 -19.46 -3.07
CA LEU A 398 4.80 -18.58 -3.62
C LEU A 398 3.95 -19.29 -4.69
N GLY A 399 4.59 -19.99 -5.62
CA GLY A 399 3.89 -20.75 -6.67
C GLY A 399 2.92 -21.78 -6.11
N ASP A 400 3.34 -22.54 -5.07
CA ASP A 400 2.50 -23.54 -4.39
C ASP A 400 1.29 -22.90 -3.69
N LEU A 401 1.49 -21.74 -3.04
CA LEU A 401 0.40 -20.98 -2.41
C LEU A 401 -0.65 -20.57 -3.45
N LEU A 402 -0.20 -20.02 -4.58
CA LEU A 402 -1.10 -19.55 -5.65
C LEU A 402 -1.77 -20.68 -6.44
N ASP A 403 -1.32 -21.93 -6.28
CA ASP A 403 -2.02 -23.12 -6.77
C ASP A 403 -3.10 -23.62 -5.79
N GLU A 404 -2.94 -23.33 -4.51
CA GLU A 404 -3.84 -23.76 -3.43
C GLU A 404 -4.88 -22.71 -3.06
N VAL A 405 -4.51 -21.43 -3.10
CA VAL A 405 -5.32 -20.27 -2.65
C VAL A 405 -5.64 -19.36 -3.83
N PRO A 406 -6.90 -18.90 -3.98
CA PRO A 406 -7.22 -17.88 -4.98
C PRO A 406 -6.36 -16.62 -4.82
N VAL A 407 -5.85 -16.09 -5.92
CA VAL A 407 -5.01 -14.87 -5.93
C VAL A 407 -5.72 -13.70 -5.23
N ASP A 408 -7.03 -13.55 -5.44
CA ASP A 408 -7.85 -12.52 -4.80
C ASP A 408 -7.79 -12.60 -3.27
N SER A 409 -7.93 -13.82 -2.73
CA SER A 409 -7.85 -14.08 -1.28
C SER A 409 -6.44 -13.82 -0.75
N ALA A 410 -5.40 -14.28 -1.46
CA ALA A 410 -4.02 -14.05 -1.05
C ALA A 410 -3.72 -12.54 -0.96
N ARG A 411 -4.01 -11.79 -2.03
CA ARG A 411 -3.77 -10.34 -2.08
C ARG A 411 -4.52 -9.57 -1.00
N PHE A 412 -5.78 -9.93 -0.76
CA PHE A 412 -6.61 -9.26 0.25
C PHE A 412 -6.15 -9.57 1.67
N LEU A 413 -5.96 -10.85 1.99
CA LEU A 413 -5.62 -11.29 3.34
C LEU A 413 -4.22 -10.82 3.78
N PHE A 414 -3.24 -10.74 2.87
CA PHE A 414 -1.94 -10.16 3.19
C PHE A 414 -2.01 -8.67 3.55
N ASN A 415 -3.05 -7.95 3.09
CA ASN A 415 -3.32 -6.56 3.41
C ASN A 415 -4.34 -6.37 4.55
N MET A 416 -4.59 -7.40 5.38
CA MET A 416 -5.46 -7.31 6.57
C MET A 416 -4.71 -6.89 7.84
N ARG A 417 -3.37 -6.89 7.82
CA ARG A 417 -2.50 -6.53 8.95
C ARG A 417 -1.40 -5.59 8.49
N GLU A 418 -1.10 -4.61 9.33
CA GLU A 418 -0.01 -3.65 9.11
C GLU A 418 1.34 -4.36 8.93
N ALA A 419 2.24 -3.78 8.15
CA ALA A 419 3.53 -4.37 7.80
C ALA A 419 4.33 -4.83 9.02
N ASN A 420 4.36 -4.02 10.08
CA ASN A 420 5.10 -4.26 11.33
C ASN A 420 4.48 -5.31 12.26
N SER A 421 3.31 -5.87 11.91
CA SER A 421 2.60 -6.86 12.71
C SER A 421 2.83 -8.27 12.18
N LEU A 422 2.98 -9.26 13.07
CA LEU A 422 2.95 -10.67 12.68
C LEU A 422 1.62 -11.01 12.00
N LEU A 423 1.70 -11.78 10.93
CA LEU A 423 0.53 -12.25 10.19
C LEU A 423 0.41 -13.76 10.26
N ASP A 424 -0.69 -14.22 10.82
CA ASP A 424 -1.16 -15.59 10.69
C ASP A 424 -2.06 -15.66 9.45
N PHE A 425 -1.55 -16.27 8.39
CA PHE A 425 -2.28 -16.46 7.15
C PHE A 425 -3.01 -17.79 7.19
N ASP A 426 -4.32 -17.74 7.31
CA ASP A 426 -5.19 -18.91 7.41
C ASP A 426 -5.54 -19.44 6.00
N LEU A 427 -4.98 -20.61 5.66
CA LEU A 427 -5.19 -21.27 4.36
C LEU A 427 -6.64 -21.75 4.20
N ASP A 428 -7.27 -22.17 5.31
CA ASP A 428 -8.65 -22.67 5.27
C ASP A 428 -9.62 -21.52 5.02
N LEU A 429 -9.42 -20.38 5.71
CA LEU A 429 -10.19 -19.16 5.48
C LEU A 429 -10.01 -18.64 4.04
N ALA A 430 -8.80 -18.71 3.51
CA ALA A 430 -8.48 -18.16 2.20
C ALA A 430 -9.22 -18.84 1.04
N VAL A 431 -9.63 -20.10 1.20
CA VAL A 431 -10.38 -20.86 0.18
C VAL A 431 -11.88 -20.88 0.41
N GLN A 432 -12.37 -20.34 1.54
CA GLN A 432 -13.81 -20.29 1.83
C GLN A 432 -14.55 -19.37 0.87
N GLN A 433 -15.73 -19.81 0.43
CA GLN A 433 -16.64 -19.08 -0.45
C GLN A 433 -17.91 -18.65 0.31
N ASP A 434 -17.71 -18.00 1.43
CA ASP A 434 -18.79 -17.49 2.28
C ASP A 434 -18.38 -16.18 2.96
N SER A 435 -19.27 -15.64 3.81
CA SER A 435 -19.09 -14.35 4.49
C SER A 435 -17.95 -14.32 5.53
N GLN A 436 -17.36 -15.45 5.88
CA GLN A 436 -16.20 -15.49 6.77
C GLN A 436 -14.93 -15.03 6.04
N ASN A 437 -14.83 -15.31 4.74
CA ASN A 437 -13.74 -14.82 3.92
C ASN A 437 -13.98 -13.34 3.54
N PRO A 438 -13.17 -12.40 4.03
CA PRO A 438 -13.44 -10.96 3.86
C PRO A 438 -13.44 -10.50 2.40
N VAL A 439 -12.59 -11.07 1.53
CA VAL A 439 -12.62 -10.70 0.11
C VAL A 439 -13.90 -11.20 -0.56
N TYR A 440 -14.31 -12.44 -0.26
CA TYR A 440 -15.56 -12.97 -0.77
C TYR A 440 -16.76 -12.14 -0.32
N TYR A 441 -16.78 -11.70 0.95
CA TYR A 441 -17.82 -10.83 1.49
C TYR A 441 -17.94 -9.50 0.73
N VAL A 442 -16.80 -8.87 0.40
CA VAL A 442 -16.77 -7.62 -0.39
C VAL A 442 -17.21 -7.88 -1.83
N GLN A 443 -16.69 -8.92 -2.46
CA GLN A 443 -17.07 -9.33 -3.83
C GLN A 443 -18.56 -9.65 -3.93
N TYR A 444 -19.11 -10.33 -2.92
CA TYR A 444 -20.53 -10.65 -2.85
C TYR A 444 -21.41 -9.39 -2.76
N ALA A 445 -20.99 -8.36 -2.03
CA ALA A 445 -21.72 -7.10 -1.99
C ALA A 445 -21.83 -6.48 -3.40
N HIS A 446 -20.75 -6.45 -4.17
CA HIS A 446 -20.76 -5.97 -5.56
C HIS A 446 -21.65 -6.83 -6.46
N ALA A 447 -21.47 -8.15 -6.43
CA ALA A 447 -22.25 -9.09 -7.24
C ALA A 447 -23.76 -9.00 -6.93
N ARG A 448 -24.11 -8.80 -5.65
CA ARG A 448 -25.49 -8.59 -5.21
C ARG A 448 -26.10 -7.32 -5.80
N ILE A 449 -25.37 -6.20 -5.80
CA ILE A 449 -25.82 -4.95 -6.45
C ILE A 449 -26.06 -5.19 -7.94
N CYS A 450 -25.11 -5.83 -8.62
CA CYS A 450 -25.26 -6.15 -10.04
C CYS A 450 -26.49 -7.04 -10.31
N SER A 451 -26.80 -7.97 -9.41
CA SER A 451 -27.99 -8.82 -9.51
C SER A 451 -29.29 -8.05 -9.31
N ILE A 452 -29.32 -7.10 -8.38
CA ILE A 452 -30.47 -6.20 -8.19
C ILE A 452 -30.74 -5.38 -9.46
N LEU A 453 -29.70 -4.79 -10.04
CA LEU A 453 -29.79 -3.98 -11.25
C LEU A 453 -30.33 -4.81 -12.43
N ARG A 454 -29.78 -6.01 -12.65
CA ARG A 454 -30.25 -6.93 -13.71
C ARG A 454 -31.71 -7.39 -13.51
N ALA A 455 -32.10 -7.68 -12.27
CA ALA A 455 -33.47 -8.11 -11.98
C ALA A 455 -34.48 -7.01 -12.26
N LEU A 456 -34.16 -5.77 -11.94
CA LEU A 456 -35.03 -4.61 -12.21
C LEU A 456 -35.05 -4.27 -13.70
N GLU A 457 -33.92 -4.36 -14.40
CA GLU A 457 -33.86 -4.17 -15.85
C GLU A 457 -34.73 -5.19 -16.61
N ALA A 458 -34.74 -6.44 -16.17
CA ALA A 458 -35.62 -7.49 -16.73
C ALA A 458 -37.13 -7.17 -16.53
N GLU A 459 -37.48 -6.33 -15.55
CA GLU A 459 -38.84 -5.84 -15.30
C GLU A 459 -39.14 -4.48 -15.96
N GLY A 460 -38.20 -3.97 -16.79
CA GLY A 460 -38.32 -2.71 -17.51
C GLY A 460 -37.93 -1.46 -16.70
N VAL A 461 -37.34 -1.64 -15.51
CA VAL A 461 -36.82 -0.53 -14.70
C VAL A 461 -35.36 -0.27 -15.05
N THR A 462 -35.09 0.79 -15.77
CA THR A 462 -33.72 1.22 -16.12
C THR A 462 -33.25 2.29 -15.14
N PRO A 463 -32.08 2.11 -14.50
CA PRO A 463 -31.46 3.16 -13.68
C PRO A 463 -31.21 4.43 -14.52
N ARG A 464 -31.60 5.58 -14.00
CA ARG A 464 -31.40 6.89 -14.63
C ARG A 464 -30.70 7.85 -13.69
N ASN A 465 -30.33 9.01 -14.18
CA ASN A 465 -29.85 10.08 -13.31
C ASN A 465 -31.04 10.68 -12.55
N CYS A 466 -30.87 10.81 -11.25
CA CYS A 466 -31.86 11.45 -10.37
C CYS A 466 -31.61 12.95 -10.26
N THR A 467 -32.69 13.71 -10.03
CA THR A 467 -32.57 15.12 -9.65
C THR A 467 -32.13 15.24 -8.18
N ALA A 468 -31.74 16.44 -7.75
CA ALA A 468 -31.41 16.69 -6.35
C ALA A 468 -32.60 16.45 -5.40
N GLU A 469 -33.81 16.77 -5.86
CA GLU A 469 -35.07 16.54 -5.12
C GLU A 469 -35.35 15.05 -4.94
N GLU A 470 -35.09 14.23 -5.96
CA GLU A 470 -35.22 12.78 -5.86
C GLU A 470 -34.18 12.18 -4.90
N LEU A 471 -32.92 12.61 -4.99
CA LEU A 471 -31.88 12.16 -4.07
C LEU A 471 -32.14 12.61 -2.62
N ALA A 472 -32.83 13.72 -2.42
CA ALA A 472 -33.24 14.19 -1.09
C ALA A 472 -34.29 13.29 -0.41
N LEU A 473 -34.87 12.32 -1.12
CA LEU A 473 -35.74 11.29 -0.54
C LEU A 473 -34.95 10.23 0.27
N LEU A 474 -33.65 10.17 0.13
CA LEU A 474 -32.78 9.31 0.92
C LEU A 474 -32.62 9.90 2.32
N THR A 475 -33.43 9.47 3.27
CA THR A 475 -33.51 10.02 4.63
C THR A 475 -33.33 8.98 5.73
N ALA A 476 -33.35 7.69 5.39
CA ALA A 476 -33.14 6.63 6.38
C ALA A 476 -31.71 6.66 6.94
N PRO A 477 -31.51 6.38 8.23
CA PRO A 477 -30.17 6.37 8.84
C PRO A 477 -29.17 5.52 8.07
N GLU A 478 -29.59 4.35 7.61
CA GLU A 478 -28.75 3.42 6.87
C GLU A 478 -28.34 3.97 5.49
N GLU A 479 -29.22 4.75 4.83
CA GLU A 479 -28.91 5.44 3.57
C GLU A 479 -27.85 6.51 3.79
N LEU A 480 -28.07 7.38 4.79
CA LEU A 480 -27.17 8.48 5.11
C LEU A 480 -25.80 7.98 5.60
N GLU A 481 -25.79 6.93 6.42
CA GLU A 481 -24.55 6.29 6.88
C GLU A 481 -23.71 5.71 5.73
N LEU A 482 -24.35 5.08 4.77
CA LEU A 482 -23.69 4.52 3.61
C LEU A 482 -23.10 5.63 2.74
N ILE A 483 -23.86 6.72 2.48
CA ILE A 483 -23.39 7.86 1.67
C ILE A 483 -22.20 8.56 2.36
N GLN A 484 -22.28 8.77 3.67
CA GLN A 484 -21.18 9.37 4.44
C GLN A 484 -19.90 8.52 4.40
N HIS A 485 -20.04 7.19 4.44
CA HIS A 485 -18.89 6.30 4.32
C HIS A 485 -18.30 6.35 2.90
N ILE A 486 -19.15 6.39 1.86
CA ILE A 486 -18.72 6.63 0.48
C ILE A 486 -17.94 7.95 0.37
N ALA A 487 -18.42 9.02 0.99
CA ALA A 487 -17.77 10.34 0.97
C ALA A 487 -16.38 10.36 1.62
N SER A 488 -16.06 9.43 2.53
CA SER A 488 -14.75 9.36 3.17
C SER A 488 -13.67 8.67 2.32
N TYR A 489 -14.00 8.04 1.21
CA TYR A 489 -13.10 7.20 0.43
C TYR A 489 -11.79 7.91 0.02
N THR A 490 -11.88 9.13 -0.49
CA THR A 490 -10.68 9.92 -0.85
C THR A 490 -9.79 10.20 0.36
N ASP A 491 -10.39 10.47 1.53
CA ASP A 491 -9.64 10.74 2.75
C ASP A 491 -8.93 9.48 3.27
N GLU A 492 -9.54 8.31 3.09
CA GLU A 492 -8.91 7.03 3.43
C GLU A 492 -7.73 6.73 2.51
N ILE A 493 -7.82 7.02 1.20
CA ILE A 493 -6.69 6.89 0.27
C ILE A 493 -5.55 7.82 0.68
N ILE A 494 -5.84 9.10 0.96
CA ILE A 494 -4.82 10.06 1.39
C ILE A 494 -4.18 9.61 2.71
N GLY A 495 -4.98 9.16 3.68
CA GLY A 495 -4.49 8.62 4.93
C GLY A 495 -3.60 7.40 4.75
N ALA A 496 -4.03 6.45 3.92
CA ALA A 496 -3.24 5.26 3.60
C ALA A 496 -1.91 5.60 2.89
N ALA A 497 -1.91 6.59 1.99
CA ALA A 497 -0.70 7.07 1.33
C ALA A 497 0.25 7.79 2.29
N LYS A 498 -0.29 8.61 3.21
CA LYS A 498 0.48 9.35 4.21
C LYS A 498 1.17 8.43 5.22
N ASP A 499 0.44 7.41 5.67
CA ASP A 499 0.88 6.49 6.72
C ASP A 499 1.57 5.24 6.13
N TYR A 500 1.66 5.12 4.80
CA TYR A 500 2.12 3.93 4.05
C TYR A 500 1.39 2.64 4.47
N ASP A 501 0.09 2.76 4.74
CA ASP A 501 -0.73 1.67 5.28
C ASP A 501 -1.93 1.32 4.37
N PRO A 502 -1.77 0.40 3.39
CA PRO A 502 -2.87 -0.03 2.54
C PRO A 502 -3.97 -0.81 3.31
N VAL A 503 -3.71 -1.24 4.55
CA VAL A 503 -4.69 -1.91 5.42
C VAL A 503 -5.90 -1.02 5.71
N ARG A 504 -5.73 0.31 5.70
CA ARG A 504 -6.85 1.25 5.82
C ARG A 504 -7.89 1.03 4.73
N ILE A 505 -7.45 0.74 3.53
CA ILE A 505 -8.34 0.54 2.37
C ILE A 505 -9.07 -0.80 2.45
N THR A 506 -8.42 -1.86 2.93
CA THR A 506 -9.12 -3.14 3.16
C THR A 506 -10.16 -3.02 4.27
N ARG A 507 -9.86 -2.33 5.37
CA ARG A 507 -10.83 -2.05 6.45
C ARG A 507 -12.00 -1.22 5.93
N TYR A 508 -11.71 -0.16 5.16
CA TYR A 508 -12.71 0.70 4.57
C TYR A 508 -13.70 -0.06 3.69
N VAL A 509 -13.23 -0.92 2.79
CA VAL A 509 -14.11 -1.62 1.85
C VAL A 509 -14.94 -2.72 2.52
N ILE A 510 -14.42 -3.37 3.57
CA ILE A 510 -15.19 -4.32 4.40
C ILE A 510 -16.33 -3.57 5.11
N GLU A 511 -16.05 -2.41 5.66
CA GLU A 511 -17.07 -1.58 6.32
C GLU A 511 -18.09 -1.06 5.30
N LEU A 512 -17.67 -0.67 4.10
CA LEU A 512 -18.55 -0.28 3.00
C LEU A 512 -19.53 -1.42 2.65
N ALA A 513 -19.03 -2.64 2.48
CA ALA A 513 -19.86 -3.81 2.22
C ALA A 513 -20.85 -4.08 3.38
N THR A 514 -20.39 -3.92 4.62
CA THR A 514 -21.22 -4.10 5.82
C THR A 514 -22.37 -3.07 5.87
N LYS A 515 -22.06 -1.79 5.60
CA LYS A 515 -23.08 -0.72 5.55
C LYS A 515 -24.06 -0.93 4.40
N PHE A 516 -23.58 -1.39 3.25
CA PHE A 516 -24.44 -1.76 2.14
C PHE A 516 -25.42 -2.88 2.51
N HIS A 517 -24.97 -3.94 3.18
CA HIS A 517 -25.87 -5.01 3.61
C HIS A 517 -26.88 -4.54 4.66
N LYS A 518 -26.51 -3.63 5.57
CA LYS A 518 -27.46 -3.00 6.51
C LYS A 518 -28.52 -2.20 5.76
N PHE A 519 -28.11 -1.32 4.86
CA PHE A 519 -29.00 -0.56 4.00
C PHE A 519 -29.96 -1.48 3.23
N TYR A 520 -29.45 -2.51 2.56
CA TYR A 520 -30.25 -3.41 1.75
C TYR A 520 -31.30 -4.18 2.57
N ASN A 521 -30.99 -4.51 3.82
CA ASN A 521 -31.91 -5.19 4.71
C ASN A 521 -32.97 -4.26 5.31
N ALA A 522 -32.65 -2.99 5.54
CA ALA A 522 -33.54 -2.01 6.16
C ALA A 522 -34.41 -1.28 5.14
N CYS A 523 -33.86 -1.01 3.93
CA CYS A 523 -34.48 -0.18 2.92
C CYS A 523 -34.80 -0.99 1.66
N ARG A 524 -36.08 -1.15 1.34
CA ARG A 524 -36.52 -1.77 0.09
C ARG A 524 -36.05 -0.95 -1.10
N VAL A 525 -35.48 -1.58 -2.12
CA VAL A 525 -35.18 -0.95 -3.41
C VAL A 525 -36.35 -1.17 -4.38
N LYS A 526 -36.79 -2.42 -4.52
CA LYS A 526 -37.85 -2.83 -5.41
C LYS A 526 -39.25 -2.60 -4.78
N GLY A 527 -40.20 -2.05 -5.56
CA GLY A 527 -41.57 -1.90 -5.15
C GLY A 527 -41.89 -0.65 -4.34
N GLU A 528 -40.92 0.28 -4.28
CA GLU A 528 -41.13 1.64 -3.77
C GLU A 528 -41.70 2.57 -4.87
N GLU A 529 -42.08 3.77 -4.49
CA GLU A 529 -42.41 4.84 -5.43
C GLU A 529 -41.21 5.12 -6.34
N GLU A 530 -41.47 5.44 -7.62
CA GLU A 530 -40.41 5.48 -8.65
C GLU A 530 -39.23 6.38 -8.29
N SER A 531 -39.48 7.58 -7.77
CA SER A 531 -38.44 8.55 -7.42
C SER A 531 -37.52 8.01 -6.30
N LEU A 532 -38.13 7.42 -5.26
CA LEU A 532 -37.36 6.80 -4.16
C LEU A 532 -36.61 5.54 -4.63
N MET A 533 -37.26 4.73 -5.48
CA MET A 533 -36.60 3.56 -6.07
C MET A 533 -35.37 3.97 -6.89
N GLN A 534 -35.49 4.99 -7.75
CA GLN A 534 -34.36 5.50 -8.55
C GLN A 534 -33.25 6.12 -7.68
N ALA A 535 -33.60 6.82 -6.60
CA ALA A 535 -32.65 7.35 -5.63
C ALA A 535 -31.86 6.20 -4.94
N ARG A 536 -32.53 5.12 -4.49
CA ARG A 536 -31.90 3.93 -3.90
C ARG A 536 -31.05 3.16 -4.92
N LEU A 537 -31.47 3.09 -6.18
CA LEU A 537 -30.65 2.52 -7.27
C LEU A 537 -29.40 3.34 -7.50
N THR A 538 -29.49 4.67 -7.41
CA THR A 538 -28.35 5.57 -7.50
C THR A 538 -27.35 5.29 -6.37
N LEU A 539 -27.81 5.09 -5.13
CA LEU A 539 -26.99 4.71 -3.99
C LEU A 539 -26.34 3.32 -4.18
N CYS A 540 -27.09 2.35 -4.70
CA CYS A 540 -26.53 1.03 -5.06
C CYS A 540 -25.40 1.15 -6.09
N ARG A 541 -25.62 1.91 -7.17
CA ARG A 541 -24.62 2.13 -8.22
C ARG A 541 -23.37 2.82 -7.68
N ALA A 542 -23.54 3.86 -6.86
CA ALA A 542 -22.43 4.56 -6.23
C ALA A 542 -21.62 3.61 -5.32
N THR A 543 -22.28 2.75 -4.54
CA THR A 543 -21.62 1.74 -3.71
C THR A 543 -20.85 0.74 -4.55
N ALA A 544 -21.44 0.21 -5.63
CA ALA A 544 -20.76 -0.72 -6.54
C ALA A 544 -19.54 -0.08 -7.21
N THR A 545 -19.64 1.20 -7.59
CA THR A 545 -18.51 1.96 -8.16
C THR A 545 -17.35 2.03 -7.19
N VAL A 546 -17.58 2.35 -5.92
CA VAL A 546 -16.50 2.45 -4.92
C VAL A 546 -15.90 1.08 -4.60
N ILE A 547 -16.72 0.03 -4.43
CA ILE A 547 -16.21 -1.35 -4.23
C ILE A 547 -15.34 -1.76 -5.43
N ARG A 548 -15.82 -1.55 -6.67
CA ARG A 548 -15.06 -1.83 -7.89
C ARG A 548 -13.72 -1.08 -7.90
N ASN A 549 -13.72 0.22 -7.58
CA ASN A 549 -12.51 1.04 -7.57
C ASN A 549 -11.48 0.50 -6.58
N VAL A 550 -11.90 0.09 -5.37
CA VAL A 550 -11.00 -0.53 -4.37
C VAL A 550 -10.45 -1.86 -4.86
N LEU A 551 -11.32 -2.77 -5.32
CA LEU A 551 -10.88 -4.10 -5.77
C LEU A 551 -9.94 -3.99 -6.97
N THR A 552 -10.23 -3.11 -7.93
CA THR A 552 -9.38 -2.86 -9.10
C THR A 552 -8.02 -2.27 -8.69
N MET A 553 -8.01 -1.31 -7.76
CA MET A 553 -6.78 -0.72 -7.22
C MET A 553 -5.85 -1.78 -6.60
N PHE A 554 -6.40 -2.84 -6.03
CA PHE A 554 -5.64 -3.94 -5.43
C PHE A 554 -5.43 -5.14 -6.37
N ASN A 555 -5.76 -5.00 -7.66
CA ASN A 555 -5.68 -6.07 -8.66
C ASN A 555 -6.48 -7.33 -8.25
N ILE A 556 -7.65 -7.11 -7.63
CA ILE A 556 -8.60 -8.14 -7.20
C ILE A 556 -9.78 -8.15 -8.17
N THR A 557 -10.26 -9.33 -8.48
CA THR A 557 -11.39 -9.54 -9.41
C THR A 557 -12.67 -8.88 -8.89
N VAL A 558 -13.44 -8.28 -9.79
CA VAL A 558 -14.73 -7.64 -9.51
C VAL A 558 -15.86 -8.46 -10.13
N PRO A 559 -16.38 -9.49 -9.46
CA PRO A 559 -17.41 -10.34 -10.02
C PRO A 559 -18.75 -9.60 -10.11
N THR A 560 -19.48 -9.84 -11.20
CA THR A 560 -20.85 -9.34 -11.38
C THR A 560 -21.91 -10.37 -10.97
N SER A 561 -21.51 -11.60 -10.70
CA SER A 561 -22.36 -12.71 -10.20
C SER A 561 -21.51 -13.65 -9.33
N MET A 562 -22.08 -14.17 -8.29
CA MET A 562 -21.51 -15.17 -7.40
C MET A 562 -22.59 -16.15 -6.94
#